data_74950166370f90c98ae0a698956dfeaa
#
_entry.id   74950166370f90c98ae0a698956dfeaa
#
_cell.length_a   1.000
_cell.length_b   1.000
_cell.length_c   1.000
_cell.angle_alpha   90.00
_cell.angle_beta   90.00
_cell.angle_gamma   90.00
#
_symmetry.space_group_name_H-M   'P 1'
#
loop_
_entity.id
_entity.type
_entity.pdbx_description
1 polymer ?
#
loop_
_entity_poly.entity_id
_entity_poly.type
_entity_poly.pdbx_seq_one_letter_code
_entity_poly.pdbx_strand_id
1 'polypeptide(L)'
;MRFWLAVPFLVFVLALVWCAGFAWFCVDALHPVSNPVHCDGIVALTGGRDRIEASLQLLDKGVGRKLLISGVGPHATLSQLSEHAPISLTPELASRITLGRRAVSTIGNGSETAQWATQNHIRSLLVVTAGYHIRRAMVEIHRAAPEVMLHPYPVRSPALRRSPNRATFSLLLHEYIKWIGSHLGLSRGVNLTPQS
;
A
#
# COMPACT_ATOMS: atom_id res chain seq x y z
N MET A 1 32.83 -32.26 17.76
CA MET A 1 31.42 -32.71 17.77
C MET A 1 30.38 -31.61 18.03
N ARG A 2 30.71 -30.43 18.55
CA ARG A 2 29.71 -29.37 18.88
C ARG A 2 29.20 -28.54 17.67
N PHE A 3 29.97 -28.46 16.59
CA PHE A 3 29.57 -27.69 15.39
C PHE A 3 28.38 -28.27 14.62
N TRP A 4 28.20 -29.59 14.64
CA TRP A 4 27.10 -30.26 13.93
C TRP A 4 25.69 -29.97 14.53
N LEU A 5 25.63 -29.64 15.80
CA LEU A 5 24.37 -29.27 16.47
C LEU A 5 24.06 -27.78 16.36
N ALA A 6 25.07 -26.94 16.10
CA ALA A 6 24.89 -25.50 16.00
C ALA A 6 24.12 -25.09 14.72
N VAL A 7 24.39 -25.78 13.60
CA VAL A 7 23.70 -25.48 12.32
C VAL A 7 22.20 -25.79 12.38
N PRO A 8 21.75 -27.00 12.77
CA PRO A 8 20.31 -27.29 12.87
C PRO A 8 19.62 -26.43 13.94
N PHE A 9 20.30 -26.08 15.02
CA PHE A 9 19.76 -25.16 16.02
C PHE A 9 19.55 -23.76 15.45
N LEU A 10 20.52 -23.22 14.71
CA LEU A 10 20.40 -21.93 14.06
C LEU A 10 19.25 -21.92 13.04
N VAL A 11 19.14 -22.95 12.21
CA VAL A 11 18.04 -23.09 11.22
C VAL A 11 16.70 -23.14 11.94
N PHE A 12 16.59 -23.87 13.03
CA PHE A 12 15.36 -23.93 13.84
C PHE A 12 14.99 -22.56 14.41
N VAL A 13 15.95 -21.83 14.97
CA VAL A 13 15.71 -20.47 15.50
C VAL A 13 15.27 -19.52 14.38
N LEU A 14 15.93 -19.55 13.21
CA LEU A 14 15.53 -18.73 12.08
C LEU A 14 14.12 -19.06 11.58
N ALA A 15 13.77 -20.35 11.54
CA ALA A 15 12.41 -20.78 11.18
C ALA A 15 11.36 -20.27 12.19
N LEU A 16 11.67 -20.33 13.49
CA LEU A 16 10.78 -19.79 14.54
C LEU A 16 10.59 -18.27 14.39
N VAL A 17 11.66 -17.52 14.18
CA VAL A 17 11.61 -16.08 13.97
C VAL A 17 10.77 -15.75 12.73
N TRP A 18 10.97 -16.50 11.65
CA TRP A 18 10.21 -16.31 10.41
C TRP A 18 8.71 -16.60 10.62
N CYS A 19 8.36 -17.69 11.28
CA CYS A 19 6.97 -18.05 11.60
C CYS A 19 6.31 -17.02 12.53
N ALA A 20 7.01 -16.56 13.56
CA ALA A 20 6.52 -15.53 14.47
C ALA A 20 6.30 -14.20 13.74
N GLY A 21 7.24 -13.81 12.87
CA GLY A 21 7.11 -12.63 12.02
C GLY A 21 5.92 -12.72 11.06
N PHE A 22 5.71 -13.88 10.45
CA PHE A 22 4.54 -14.12 9.61
C PHE A 22 3.22 -14.05 10.38
N ALA A 23 3.16 -14.69 11.56
CA ALA A 23 1.97 -14.61 12.40
C ALA A 23 1.64 -13.16 12.80
N TRP A 24 2.66 -12.40 13.24
CA TRP A 24 2.51 -10.98 13.51
C TRP A 24 2.01 -10.20 12.29
N PHE A 25 2.58 -10.43 11.10
CA PHE A 25 2.15 -9.80 9.85
C PHE A 25 0.68 -10.10 9.53
N CYS A 26 0.23 -11.35 9.73
CA CYS A 26 -1.17 -11.72 9.52
C CYS A 26 -2.11 -10.95 10.46
N VAL A 27 -1.74 -10.84 11.74
CA VAL A 27 -2.51 -10.07 12.73
C VAL A 27 -2.57 -8.60 12.35
N ASP A 28 -1.41 -7.99 12.03
CA ASP A 28 -1.30 -6.59 11.62
C ASP A 28 -2.13 -6.28 10.37
N ALA A 29 -2.10 -7.17 9.36
CA ALA A 29 -2.86 -7.02 8.11
C ALA A 29 -4.38 -7.00 8.31
N LEU A 30 -4.88 -7.54 9.43
CA LEU A 30 -6.30 -7.60 9.78
C LEU A 30 -6.77 -6.41 10.61
N HIS A 31 -5.84 -5.63 11.20
CA HIS A 31 -6.21 -4.50 12.05
C HIS A 31 -6.55 -3.26 11.23
N PRO A 32 -7.81 -2.78 11.25
CA PRO A 32 -8.17 -1.52 10.63
C PRO A 32 -7.70 -0.35 11.49
N VAL A 33 -7.30 0.75 10.84
CA VAL A 33 -7.14 2.04 11.53
C VAL A 33 -8.50 2.70 11.64
N SER A 34 -8.93 3.05 12.84
CA SER A 34 -10.23 3.67 13.10
C SER A 34 -10.21 5.19 13.02
N ASN A 35 -9.08 5.81 13.34
CA ASN A 35 -8.94 7.27 13.38
C ASN A 35 -7.85 7.72 12.39
N PRO A 36 -8.21 8.25 11.21
CA PRO A 36 -7.25 8.79 10.27
C PRO A 36 -6.60 10.06 10.81
N VAL A 37 -5.29 10.18 10.59
CA VAL A 37 -4.55 11.41 10.89
C VAL A 37 -4.78 12.40 9.74
N HIS A 38 -5.04 13.68 10.08
CA HIS A 38 -5.10 14.74 9.08
C HIS A 38 -3.74 14.97 8.43
N CYS A 39 -3.70 14.96 7.11
CA CYS A 39 -2.49 15.08 6.30
C CYS A 39 -2.65 16.12 5.20
N ASP A 40 -1.53 16.55 4.60
CA ASP A 40 -1.57 17.42 3.42
C ASP A 40 -2.19 16.72 2.22
N GLY A 41 -1.92 15.43 2.07
CA GLY A 41 -2.43 14.63 0.97
C GLY A 41 -2.84 13.23 1.36
N ILE A 42 -3.60 12.59 0.47
CA ILE A 42 -3.99 11.19 0.53
C ILE A 42 -3.44 10.51 -0.72
N VAL A 43 -2.89 9.31 -0.60
CA VAL A 43 -2.62 8.45 -1.75
C VAL A 43 -3.40 7.14 -1.63
N ALA A 44 -4.20 6.82 -2.65
CA ALA A 44 -4.84 5.53 -2.80
C ALA A 44 -4.05 4.68 -3.80
N LEU A 45 -3.58 3.50 -3.36
CA LEU A 45 -2.93 2.55 -4.27
C LEU A 45 -3.98 1.62 -4.86
N THR A 46 -4.10 1.62 -6.21
CA THR A 46 -5.10 0.81 -6.92
C THR A 46 -4.96 -0.70 -6.70
N GLY A 47 -5.96 -1.46 -7.12
CA GLY A 47 -6.04 -2.93 -6.95
C GLY A 47 -7.23 -3.38 -6.09
N GLY A 48 -8.20 -2.50 -5.83
CA GLY A 48 -9.47 -2.83 -5.17
C GLY A 48 -10.34 -1.59 -4.99
N ARG A 49 -11.67 -1.74 -5.20
CA ARG A 49 -12.66 -0.65 -5.07
C ARG A 49 -12.65 -0.01 -3.70
N ASP A 50 -12.66 -0.81 -2.64
CA ASP A 50 -12.73 -0.35 -1.24
C ASP A 50 -11.67 0.70 -0.90
N ARG A 51 -10.49 0.67 -1.57
CA ARG A 51 -9.41 1.64 -1.33
C ARG A 51 -9.75 3.00 -1.93
N ILE A 52 -10.32 3.00 -3.13
CA ILE A 52 -10.72 4.21 -3.83
C ILE A 52 -11.89 4.85 -3.10
N GLU A 53 -12.92 4.07 -2.77
CA GLU A 53 -14.08 4.55 -2.02
C GLU A 53 -13.68 5.16 -0.67
N ALA A 54 -12.82 4.45 0.10
CA ALA A 54 -12.32 4.96 1.37
C ALA A 54 -11.52 6.27 1.21
N SER A 55 -10.67 6.36 0.17
CA SER A 55 -9.85 7.56 -0.06
C SER A 55 -10.69 8.76 -0.50
N LEU A 56 -11.74 8.54 -1.29
CA LEU A 56 -12.69 9.58 -1.67
C LEU A 56 -13.49 10.09 -0.48
N GLN A 57 -13.97 9.19 0.40
CA GLN A 57 -14.65 9.58 1.65
C GLN A 57 -13.71 10.36 2.59
N LEU A 58 -12.45 9.97 2.70
CA LEU A 58 -11.47 10.68 3.52
C LEU A 58 -11.18 12.08 2.96
N LEU A 59 -11.11 12.23 1.63
CA LEU A 59 -10.96 13.53 0.99
C LEU A 59 -12.18 14.43 1.22
N ASP A 60 -13.39 13.88 1.07
CA ASP A 60 -14.67 14.59 1.31
C ASP A 60 -14.80 15.07 2.76
N LYS A 61 -14.35 14.24 3.71
CA LYS A 61 -14.27 14.59 5.15
C LYS A 61 -13.16 15.59 5.50
N GLY A 62 -12.34 16.00 4.52
CA GLY A 62 -11.25 16.94 4.74
C GLY A 62 -10.04 16.37 5.48
N VAL A 63 -9.89 15.04 5.54
CA VAL A 63 -8.72 14.40 6.17
C VAL A 63 -7.43 14.71 5.42
N GLY A 64 -7.52 14.94 4.11
CA GLY A 64 -6.44 15.45 3.28
C GLY A 64 -6.93 16.55 2.34
N ARG A 65 -6.02 17.42 1.90
CA ARG A 65 -6.35 18.53 0.98
C ARG A 65 -6.43 18.08 -0.47
N LYS A 66 -5.62 17.09 -0.87
CA LYS A 66 -5.52 16.55 -2.23
C LYS A 66 -5.46 15.03 -2.17
N LEU A 67 -5.87 14.36 -3.26
CA LEU A 67 -5.84 12.91 -3.42
C LEU A 67 -5.11 12.52 -4.69
N LEU A 68 -4.15 11.61 -4.57
CA LEU A 68 -3.60 10.85 -5.69
C LEU A 68 -4.21 9.45 -5.70
N ILE A 69 -4.79 9.04 -6.81
CA ILE A 69 -5.13 7.63 -7.08
C ILE A 69 -4.04 7.07 -7.98
N SER A 70 -3.09 6.32 -7.41
CA SER A 70 -1.89 5.84 -8.11
C SER A 70 -2.08 4.47 -8.74
N GLY A 71 -1.51 4.26 -9.93
CA GLY A 71 -1.61 3.01 -10.69
C GLY A 71 -2.96 2.82 -11.39
N VAL A 72 -3.61 3.90 -11.81
CA VAL A 72 -4.87 3.85 -12.54
C VAL A 72 -4.63 3.38 -13.97
N GLY A 73 -5.50 2.52 -14.48
CA GLY A 73 -5.45 2.09 -15.87
C GLY A 73 -5.53 3.26 -16.87
N PRO A 74 -4.95 3.12 -18.08
CA PRO A 74 -4.78 4.22 -19.02
C PRO A 74 -6.09 4.89 -19.43
N HIS A 75 -7.19 4.15 -19.49
CA HIS A 75 -8.51 4.63 -19.93
C HIS A 75 -9.52 4.84 -18.80
N ALA A 76 -9.16 4.54 -17.54
CA ALA A 76 -10.07 4.71 -16.43
C ALA A 76 -10.36 6.21 -16.17
N THR A 77 -11.62 6.55 -15.96
CA THR A 77 -12.06 7.91 -15.65
C THR A 77 -12.38 8.07 -14.17
N LEU A 78 -12.33 9.30 -13.67
CA LEU A 78 -12.69 9.57 -12.28
C LEU A 78 -14.16 9.19 -12.00
N SER A 79 -15.07 9.42 -12.96
CA SER A 79 -16.47 9.01 -12.85
C SER A 79 -16.63 7.51 -12.63
N GLN A 80 -15.93 6.68 -13.41
CA GLN A 80 -15.94 5.22 -13.23
C GLN A 80 -15.37 4.78 -11.87
N LEU A 81 -14.33 5.46 -11.41
CA LEU A 81 -13.68 5.13 -10.14
C LEU A 81 -14.54 5.55 -8.92
N SER A 82 -15.36 6.59 -9.07
CA SER A 82 -16.25 7.10 -8.01
C SER A 82 -17.67 6.54 -8.05
N GLU A 83 -18.03 5.73 -9.05
CA GLU A 83 -19.40 5.25 -9.30
C GLU A 83 -20.05 4.57 -8.08
N HIS A 84 -19.25 3.88 -7.25
CA HIS A 84 -19.73 3.17 -6.06
C HIS A 84 -19.38 3.89 -4.75
N ALA A 85 -18.70 5.02 -4.82
CA ALA A 85 -18.36 5.77 -3.63
C ALA A 85 -19.63 6.49 -3.08
N PRO A 86 -19.92 6.40 -1.78
CA PRO A 86 -21.09 7.05 -1.19
C PRO A 86 -20.84 8.55 -0.95
N ILE A 87 -20.39 9.25 -1.99
CA ILE A 87 -20.11 10.69 -2.00
C ILE A 87 -20.65 11.31 -3.30
N SER A 88 -20.95 12.59 -3.26
CA SER A 88 -21.23 13.37 -4.47
C SER A 88 -19.95 13.96 -5.02
N LEU A 89 -19.55 13.54 -6.23
CA LEU A 89 -18.36 14.06 -6.90
C LEU A 89 -18.66 15.46 -7.47
N THR A 90 -18.49 16.49 -6.64
CA THR A 90 -18.61 17.89 -7.09
C THR A 90 -17.41 18.30 -7.93
N PRO A 91 -17.53 19.35 -8.80
CA PRO A 91 -16.39 19.88 -9.54
C PRO A 91 -15.22 20.32 -8.63
N GLU A 92 -15.54 20.87 -7.46
CA GLU A 92 -14.56 21.26 -6.45
C GLU A 92 -13.79 20.04 -5.91
N LEU A 93 -14.51 18.98 -5.51
CA LEU A 93 -13.89 17.76 -5.03
C LEU A 93 -13.04 17.10 -6.13
N ALA A 94 -13.56 17.06 -7.37
CA ALA A 94 -12.85 16.50 -8.51
C ALA A 94 -11.54 17.25 -8.83
N SER A 95 -11.51 18.58 -8.65
CA SER A 95 -10.29 19.40 -8.86
C SER A 95 -9.15 19.07 -7.90
N ARG A 96 -9.44 18.43 -6.78
CA ARG A 96 -8.48 18.01 -5.75
C ARG A 96 -7.94 16.60 -5.99
N ILE A 97 -8.41 15.89 -7.03
CA ILE A 97 -8.08 14.50 -7.32
C ILE A 97 -7.16 14.40 -8.54
N THR A 98 -6.05 13.70 -8.39
CA THR A 98 -5.12 13.37 -9.46
C THR A 98 -5.17 11.88 -9.77
N LEU A 99 -5.29 11.52 -11.05
CA LEU A 99 -5.20 10.14 -11.52
C LEU A 99 -3.77 9.84 -11.98
N GLY A 100 -3.04 9.03 -11.21
CA GLY A 100 -1.70 8.56 -11.53
C GLY A 100 -1.75 7.34 -12.44
N ARG A 101 -1.16 7.43 -13.64
CA ARG A 101 -1.28 6.40 -14.70
C ARG A 101 0.02 5.72 -15.06
N ARG A 102 1.13 6.11 -14.41
CA ARG A 102 2.47 5.61 -14.76
C ARG A 102 2.89 4.40 -13.96
N ALA A 103 2.31 4.23 -12.78
CA ALA A 103 2.68 3.15 -11.89
C ALA A 103 2.05 1.82 -12.34
N VAL A 104 2.90 0.84 -12.63
CA VAL A 104 2.53 -0.55 -12.95
C VAL A 104 3.00 -1.54 -11.88
N SER A 105 3.65 -1.05 -10.83
CA SER A 105 4.21 -1.83 -9.72
C SER A 105 4.19 -1.03 -8.43
N THR A 106 4.47 -1.67 -7.28
CA THR A 106 4.56 -0.97 -5.99
C THR A 106 5.72 0.04 -5.96
N ILE A 107 6.83 -0.27 -6.62
CA ILE A 107 7.94 0.68 -6.80
C ILE A 107 7.48 1.87 -7.64
N GLY A 108 6.76 1.60 -8.74
CA GLY A 108 6.17 2.64 -9.58
C GLY A 108 5.21 3.53 -8.78
N ASN A 109 4.37 2.95 -7.91
CA ASN A 109 3.51 3.71 -7.00
C ASN A 109 4.33 4.63 -6.09
N GLY A 110 5.45 4.15 -5.55
CA GLY A 110 6.37 4.97 -4.75
C GLY A 110 6.90 6.17 -5.53
N SER A 111 7.45 5.93 -6.73
CA SER A 111 7.99 7.00 -7.58
C SER A 111 6.92 7.99 -8.04
N GLU A 112 5.73 7.52 -8.43
CA GLU A 112 4.61 8.36 -8.82
C GLU A 112 4.12 9.23 -7.65
N THR A 113 4.03 8.63 -6.45
CA THR A 113 3.65 9.33 -5.22
C THR A 113 4.68 10.40 -4.85
N ALA A 114 5.98 10.09 -4.92
CA ALA A 114 7.06 11.03 -4.63
C ALA A 114 7.00 12.26 -5.55
N GLN A 115 6.87 12.02 -6.86
CA GLN A 115 6.77 13.11 -7.82
C GLN A 115 5.52 13.98 -7.58
N TRP A 116 4.36 13.34 -7.33
CA TRP A 116 3.13 14.07 -7.04
C TRP A 116 3.23 14.87 -5.74
N ALA A 117 3.83 14.29 -4.69
CA ALA A 117 4.03 14.96 -3.41
C ALA A 117 4.90 16.22 -3.57
N THR A 118 6.02 16.14 -4.31
CA THR A 118 6.88 17.29 -4.62
C THR A 118 6.12 18.38 -5.39
N GLN A 119 5.41 18.03 -6.45
CA GLN A 119 4.65 18.98 -7.28
C GLN A 119 3.52 19.68 -6.52
N ASN A 120 2.98 19.04 -5.48
CA ASN A 120 1.87 19.56 -4.69
C ASN A 120 2.27 20.06 -3.30
N HIS A 121 3.57 20.12 -3.00
CA HIS A 121 4.12 20.55 -1.70
C HIS A 121 3.54 19.77 -0.51
N ILE A 122 3.39 18.44 -0.68
CA ILE A 122 2.88 17.52 0.34
C ILE A 122 4.03 17.12 1.28
N ARG A 123 3.86 17.38 2.57
CA ARG A 123 4.82 17.02 3.62
C ARG A 123 4.33 15.88 4.50
N SER A 124 3.01 15.68 4.57
CA SER A 124 2.36 14.58 5.29
C SER A 124 1.37 13.87 4.39
N LEU A 125 1.40 12.54 4.38
CA LEU A 125 0.65 11.72 3.43
C LEU A 125 -0.04 10.55 4.12
N LEU A 126 -1.35 10.46 3.94
CA LEU A 126 -2.14 9.30 4.35
C LEU A 126 -2.11 8.25 3.23
N VAL A 127 -1.54 7.08 3.50
CA VAL A 127 -1.39 5.99 2.53
C VAL A 127 -2.55 5.00 2.69
N VAL A 128 -3.46 4.99 1.72
CA VAL A 128 -4.68 4.15 1.71
C VAL A 128 -4.46 2.94 0.80
N THR A 129 -4.43 1.76 1.39
CA THR A 129 -4.34 0.49 0.65
C THR A 129 -4.83 -0.68 1.51
N ALA A 130 -4.87 -1.91 0.96
CA ALA A 130 -5.27 -3.07 1.74
C ALA A 130 -4.28 -3.38 2.88
N GLY A 131 -4.79 -3.90 4.02
CA GLY A 131 -3.98 -4.22 5.18
C GLY A 131 -2.77 -5.11 4.86
N TYR A 132 -2.96 -6.15 4.03
CA TYR A 132 -1.86 -7.03 3.63
C TYR A 132 -0.80 -6.34 2.75
N HIS A 133 -1.12 -5.20 2.15
CA HIS A 133 -0.23 -4.47 1.24
C HIS A 133 0.44 -3.25 1.90
N ILE A 134 -0.11 -2.74 3.00
CA ILE A 134 0.27 -1.47 3.60
C ILE A 134 1.76 -1.41 3.96
N ARG A 135 2.30 -2.47 4.57
CA ARG A 135 3.69 -2.51 5.02
C ARG A 135 4.67 -2.37 3.86
N ARG A 136 4.43 -3.05 2.75
CA ARG A 136 5.25 -2.97 1.55
C ARG A 136 5.12 -1.61 0.86
N ALA A 137 3.90 -1.09 0.78
CA ALA A 137 3.65 0.24 0.22
C ALA A 137 4.40 1.34 0.98
N MET A 138 4.35 1.32 2.32
CA MET A 138 5.07 2.28 3.17
C MET A 138 6.57 2.25 2.92
N VAL A 139 7.18 1.07 2.79
CA VAL A 139 8.62 0.94 2.49
C VAL A 139 8.98 1.57 1.14
N GLU A 140 8.22 1.28 0.09
CA GLU A 140 8.54 1.77 -1.25
C GLU A 140 8.26 3.27 -1.40
N ILE A 141 7.19 3.79 -0.78
CA ILE A 141 6.90 5.24 -0.79
C ILE A 141 7.95 5.99 0.02
N HIS A 142 8.30 5.53 1.24
CA HIS A 142 9.32 6.17 2.07
C HIS A 142 10.70 6.21 1.38
N ARG A 143 11.05 5.14 0.66
CA ARG A 143 12.29 5.10 -0.10
C ARG A 143 12.32 6.13 -1.25
N ALA A 144 11.17 6.38 -1.87
CA ALA A 144 11.06 7.33 -2.98
C ALA A 144 10.89 8.78 -2.51
N ALA A 145 10.31 8.99 -1.32
CA ALA A 145 10.02 10.30 -0.71
C ALA A 145 10.36 10.28 0.79
N PRO A 146 11.65 10.19 1.17
CA PRO A 146 12.06 10.06 2.57
C PRO A 146 11.72 11.27 3.44
N GLU A 147 11.53 12.44 2.81
CA GLU A 147 11.17 13.70 3.47
C GLU A 147 9.67 13.82 3.79
N VAL A 148 8.83 12.94 3.24
CA VAL A 148 7.37 12.96 3.46
C VAL A 148 7.02 12.10 4.66
N MET A 149 6.30 12.68 5.63
CA MET A 149 5.77 11.95 6.77
C MET A 149 4.60 11.06 6.33
N LEU A 150 4.75 9.75 6.47
CA LEU A 150 3.76 8.77 6.00
C LEU A 150 2.92 8.24 7.15
N HIS A 151 1.60 8.23 6.96
CA HIS A 151 0.63 7.66 7.89
C HIS A 151 -0.11 6.51 7.20
N PRO A 152 -0.10 5.29 7.74
CA PRO A 152 -0.79 4.16 7.14
C PRO A 152 -2.30 4.22 7.40
N TYR A 153 -3.10 3.91 6.38
CA TYR A 153 -4.53 3.70 6.49
C TYR A 153 -4.94 2.39 5.79
N PRO A 154 -4.79 1.25 6.48
CA PRO A 154 -5.15 -0.05 5.94
C PRO A 154 -6.67 -0.21 5.83
N VAL A 155 -7.15 -0.52 4.61
CA VAL A 155 -8.55 -0.83 4.32
C VAL A 155 -8.77 -2.34 4.37
N ARG A 156 -9.89 -2.78 4.96
CA ARG A 156 -10.27 -4.19 4.92
C ARG A 156 -10.58 -4.64 3.49
N SER A 157 -9.70 -5.47 2.95
CA SER A 157 -9.93 -6.08 1.64
C SER A 157 -11.04 -7.15 1.70
N PRO A 158 -11.86 -7.30 0.65
CA PRO A 158 -12.82 -8.41 0.53
C PRO A 158 -12.17 -9.79 0.70
N ALA A 159 -10.91 -9.95 0.29
CA ALA A 159 -10.14 -11.17 0.48
C ALA A 159 -9.91 -11.54 1.96
N LEU A 160 -9.94 -10.54 2.87
CA LEU A 160 -9.76 -10.75 4.31
C LEU A 160 -11.07 -10.66 5.10
N ARG A 161 -12.20 -10.36 4.46
CA ARG A 161 -13.52 -10.30 5.11
C ARG A 161 -14.17 -11.69 5.23
N ARG A 162 -13.77 -12.63 4.38
CA ARG A 162 -14.26 -14.02 4.39
C ARG A 162 -13.44 -14.85 5.36
N SER A 163 -14.00 -15.99 5.78
CA SER A 163 -13.26 -16.96 6.59
C SER A 163 -11.93 -17.31 5.95
N PRO A 164 -10.84 -17.42 6.72
CA PRO A 164 -9.53 -17.77 6.20
C PRO A 164 -9.60 -19.06 5.38
N ASN A 165 -9.08 -18.99 4.16
CA ASN A 165 -9.01 -20.13 3.23
C ASN A 165 -7.59 -20.21 2.62
N ARG A 166 -7.33 -21.25 1.81
CA ARG A 166 -6.03 -21.45 1.17
C ARG A 166 -5.59 -20.23 0.33
N ALA A 167 -6.52 -19.57 -0.35
CA ALA A 167 -6.23 -18.39 -1.17
C ALA A 167 -5.83 -17.19 -0.30
N THR A 168 -6.53 -16.97 0.82
CA THR A 168 -6.19 -15.94 1.82
C THR A 168 -4.80 -16.18 2.41
N PHE A 169 -4.49 -17.42 2.79
CA PHE A 169 -3.18 -17.80 3.32
C PHE A 169 -2.07 -17.55 2.28
N SER A 170 -2.28 -18.02 1.05
CA SER A 170 -1.32 -17.80 -0.05
C SER A 170 -1.09 -16.31 -0.32
N LEU A 171 -2.14 -15.50 -0.33
CA LEU A 171 -2.04 -14.04 -0.50
C LEU A 171 -1.15 -13.41 0.59
N LEU A 172 -1.45 -13.72 1.86
CA LEU A 172 -0.70 -13.19 3.01
C LEU A 172 0.77 -13.62 2.98
N LEU A 173 1.03 -14.89 2.66
CA LEU A 173 2.38 -15.43 2.55
C LEU A 173 3.19 -14.73 1.44
N HIS A 174 2.59 -14.56 0.25
CA HIS A 174 3.24 -13.85 -0.85
C HIS A 174 3.51 -12.38 -0.51
N GLU A 175 2.58 -11.69 0.12
CA GLU A 175 2.79 -10.30 0.52
C GLU A 175 3.82 -10.16 1.64
N TYR A 176 3.88 -11.10 2.58
CA TYR A 176 4.93 -11.14 3.61
C TYR A 176 6.32 -11.31 2.99
N ILE A 177 6.49 -12.27 2.07
CA ILE A 177 7.77 -12.47 1.35
C ILE A 177 8.16 -11.23 0.55
N LYS A 178 7.21 -10.61 -0.17
CA LYS A 178 7.47 -9.36 -0.92
C LYS A 178 7.83 -8.19 0.01
N TRP A 179 7.21 -8.11 1.18
CA TRP A 179 7.53 -7.08 2.17
C TRP A 179 8.96 -7.25 2.72
N ILE A 180 9.37 -8.47 3.08
CA ILE A 180 10.76 -8.75 3.44
C ILE A 180 11.71 -8.40 2.29
N GLY A 181 11.39 -8.84 1.08
CA GLY A 181 12.18 -8.54 -0.13
C GLY A 181 12.31 -7.04 -0.39
N SER A 182 11.26 -6.25 -0.10
CA SER A 182 11.33 -4.79 -0.26
C SER A 182 12.34 -4.15 0.70
N HIS A 183 12.47 -4.63 1.95
CA HIS A 183 13.50 -4.16 2.87
C HIS A 183 14.92 -4.46 2.38
N LEU A 184 15.11 -5.61 1.77
CA LEU A 184 16.39 -6.04 1.21
C LEU A 184 16.71 -5.44 -0.17
N GLY A 185 15.80 -4.62 -0.73
CA GLY A 185 15.96 -4.01 -2.05
C GLY A 185 15.81 -5.01 -3.22
N LEU A 186 15.40 -6.25 -2.95
CA LEU A 186 15.29 -7.33 -3.97
C LEU A 186 14.17 -7.09 -4.99
N SER A 187 13.19 -6.23 -4.66
CA SER A 187 12.11 -5.84 -5.56
C SER A 187 12.57 -5.04 -6.79
N ARG A 188 13.80 -4.54 -6.82
CA ARG A 188 14.38 -3.76 -7.93
C ARG A 188 14.91 -4.57 -9.09
N GLY A 189 15.19 -5.87 -8.89
CA GLY A 189 15.78 -6.74 -9.89
C GLY A 189 14.85 -7.21 -11.00
N VAL A 190 13.53 -6.98 -10.89
CA VAL A 190 12.54 -7.53 -11.83
C VAL A 190 12.08 -6.53 -12.90
N ASN A 191 12.46 -5.25 -12.81
CA ASN A 191 11.95 -4.18 -13.68
C ASN A 191 13.03 -3.51 -14.57
N LEU A 192 14.08 -4.22 -14.95
CA LEU A 192 15.15 -3.68 -15.82
C LEU A 192 15.03 -4.14 -17.29
N THR A 193 13.82 -4.20 -17.83
CA THR A 193 13.64 -4.23 -19.29
C THR A 193 12.98 -2.92 -19.73
N PRO A 194 13.74 -1.99 -20.36
CA PRO A 194 13.14 -0.93 -21.15
C PRO A 194 12.45 -1.61 -22.33
N GLN A 195 11.15 -1.47 -22.45
CA GLN A 195 10.48 -1.75 -23.72
C GLN A 195 10.80 -0.59 -24.67
N SER A 196 11.67 -0.91 -25.61
CA SER A 196 11.90 -0.12 -26.84
C SER A 196 10.64 0.00 -27.67
#